data_0f83f23fb721d8f6ef34a2634e2bc929
#
_entry.id   0f83f23fb721d8f6ef34a2634e2bc929
#
_cell.length_a   1.000
_cell.length_b   1.000
_cell.length_c   1.000
_cell.angle_alpha   90.00
_cell.angle_beta   90.00
_cell.angle_gamma   90.00
#
_symmetry.space_group_name_H-M   'P 1'
#
loop_
_entity.id
_entity.type
_entity.pdbx_description
1 polymer ?
#
loop_
_entity_poly.entity_id
_entity_poly.type
_entity_poly.pdbx_seq_one_letter_code
_entity_poly.pdbx_strand_id
1 'polypeptide(L)'
;MRLYGLIGYPLSHSFSKKYFTEKFEKEGLKDCTYENFPIPDIDNLKKILTRPGLMGLNVTIPYKEQVISFLHYPSAIVKKIRACNCIKIKNGKLYGYNTDIAGFEKSLGKKWNPFIHTRALILGTGGSEKAVKYVLEKSGVSYKSVSRKPSAGCFSYEQLTKDIIQKHKLIINTTPLGMFPNI
;
A
#
# COMPACT_ATOMS: atom_id res chain seq x y z
N MET A 1 9.09 3.15 -26.35
CA MET A 1 9.25 3.76 -25.01
C MET A 1 8.37 2.99 -24.03
N ARG A 2 8.93 2.55 -22.91
CA ARG A 2 8.22 1.80 -21.86
C ARG A 2 7.66 2.80 -20.83
N LEU A 3 6.35 2.80 -20.66
CA LEU A 3 5.65 3.68 -19.72
C LEU A 3 5.30 2.90 -18.46
N TYR A 4 5.58 3.49 -17.32
CA TYR A 4 5.14 3.07 -15.99
C TYR A 4 4.40 4.21 -15.31
N GLY A 5 3.67 3.92 -14.25
CA GLY A 5 3.04 5.02 -13.54
C GLY A 5 2.38 4.65 -12.22
N LEU A 6 1.75 5.64 -11.61
CA LEU A 6 1.01 5.52 -10.37
C LEU A 6 -0.44 5.92 -10.60
N ILE A 7 -1.38 5.07 -10.23
CA ILE A 7 -2.80 5.41 -10.11
C ILE A 7 -3.18 5.64 -8.64
N GLY A 8 -3.99 6.66 -8.40
CA GLY A 8 -4.49 7.06 -7.08
C GLY A 8 -5.23 8.38 -7.17
N TYR A 9 -5.76 8.87 -6.04
CA TYR A 9 -6.38 10.19 -5.99
C TYR A 9 -6.48 10.71 -4.55
N PRO A 10 -6.07 11.98 -4.29
CA PRO A 10 -5.23 12.81 -5.15
C PRO A 10 -3.78 12.32 -5.20
N LEU A 11 -2.99 12.77 -6.20
CA LEU A 11 -1.57 12.45 -6.36
C LEU A 11 -0.66 13.69 -6.33
N SER A 12 -1.17 14.83 -5.88
CA SER A 12 -0.44 16.11 -5.85
C SER A 12 0.88 16.04 -5.08
N HIS A 13 0.97 15.16 -4.10
CA HIS A 13 2.14 15.01 -3.22
C HIS A 13 2.87 13.66 -3.43
N SER A 14 2.61 12.99 -4.55
CA SER A 14 3.24 11.70 -4.83
C SER A 14 4.74 11.84 -5.11
N PHE A 15 5.54 11.18 -4.30
CA PHE A 15 7.00 11.10 -4.46
C PHE A 15 7.43 10.13 -5.57
N SER A 16 6.55 9.25 -6.02
CA SER A 16 6.89 8.12 -6.90
C SER A 16 7.45 8.57 -8.25
N LYS A 17 6.86 9.59 -8.89
CA LYS A 17 7.32 10.07 -10.20
C LYS A 17 8.78 10.56 -10.12
N LYS A 18 9.11 11.40 -9.14
CA LYS A 18 10.46 11.89 -8.93
C LYS A 18 11.43 10.73 -8.71
N TYR A 19 11.12 9.85 -7.78
CA TYR A 19 11.96 8.70 -7.44
C TYR A 19 12.25 7.80 -8.63
N PHE A 20 11.23 7.40 -9.41
CA PHE A 20 11.44 6.50 -10.54
C PHE A 20 12.13 7.18 -11.72
N THR A 21 11.90 8.48 -11.96
CA THR A 21 12.63 9.25 -12.98
C THR A 21 14.12 9.25 -12.66
N GLU A 22 14.51 9.66 -11.45
CA GLU A 22 15.90 9.66 -11.00
C GLU A 22 16.53 8.26 -11.04
N LYS A 23 15.75 7.23 -10.67
CA LYS A 23 16.19 5.84 -10.72
C LYS A 23 16.46 5.38 -12.16
N PHE A 24 15.57 5.66 -13.10
CA PHE A 24 15.75 5.30 -14.51
C PHE A 24 16.98 5.99 -15.12
N GLU A 25 17.18 7.26 -14.82
CA GLU A 25 18.37 8.00 -15.23
C GLU A 25 19.65 7.37 -14.68
N LYS A 26 19.69 7.10 -13.38
CA LYS A 26 20.84 6.49 -12.70
C LYS A 26 21.17 5.09 -13.24
N GLU A 27 20.17 4.34 -13.64
CA GLU A 27 20.33 2.98 -14.20
C GLU A 27 20.49 2.97 -15.72
N GLY A 28 20.53 4.14 -16.38
CA GLY A 28 20.72 4.28 -17.82
C GLY A 28 19.53 3.77 -18.67
N LEU A 29 18.33 3.70 -18.07
CA LEU A 29 17.11 3.21 -18.70
C LEU A 29 16.43 4.32 -19.52
N LYS A 30 17.05 4.75 -20.60
CA LYS A 30 16.61 5.90 -21.43
C LYS A 30 15.25 5.70 -22.12
N ASP A 31 14.80 4.47 -22.27
CA ASP A 31 13.52 4.12 -22.89
C ASP A 31 12.37 3.95 -21.89
N CYS A 32 12.60 4.25 -20.60
CA CYS A 32 11.63 4.17 -19.52
C CYS A 32 11.15 5.55 -19.07
N THR A 33 9.84 5.68 -18.87
CA THR A 33 9.21 6.87 -18.28
C THR A 33 8.25 6.50 -17.16
N TYR A 34 8.05 7.41 -16.22
CA TYR A 34 7.11 7.23 -15.12
C TYR A 34 6.16 8.43 -15.01
N GLU A 35 4.85 8.18 -14.98
CA GLU A 35 3.82 9.21 -14.91
C GLU A 35 2.89 9.01 -13.69
N ASN A 36 2.35 10.12 -13.19
CA ASN A 36 1.23 10.07 -12.24
C ASN A 36 -0.08 10.14 -13.03
N PHE A 37 -1.00 9.22 -12.74
CA PHE A 37 -2.34 9.17 -13.28
C PHE A 37 -3.36 9.41 -12.15
N PRO A 38 -3.65 10.69 -11.81
CA PRO A 38 -4.69 11.00 -10.83
C PRO A 38 -6.06 10.72 -11.44
N ILE A 39 -6.68 9.63 -11.04
CA ILE A 39 -8.00 9.23 -11.50
C ILE A 39 -9.00 9.41 -10.36
N PRO A 40 -10.05 10.24 -10.51
CA PRO A 40 -11.07 10.43 -9.46
C PRO A 40 -11.98 9.21 -9.27
N ASP A 41 -12.05 8.33 -10.27
CA ASP A 41 -12.80 7.09 -10.25
C ASP A 41 -11.98 5.94 -10.81
N ILE A 42 -12.14 4.74 -10.24
CA ILE A 42 -11.40 3.53 -10.67
C ILE A 42 -11.75 3.10 -12.10
N ASP A 43 -12.96 3.40 -12.59
CA ASP A 43 -13.35 3.09 -13.96
C ASP A 43 -12.49 3.81 -15.02
N ASN A 44 -11.90 4.95 -14.65
CA ASN A 44 -10.94 5.65 -15.50
C ASN A 44 -9.65 4.85 -15.73
N LEU A 45 -9.40 3.78 -14.97
CA LEU A 45 -8.29 2.86 -15.23
C LEU A 45 -8.35 2.28 -16.63
N LYS A 46 -9.55 2.00 -17.16
CA LYS A 46 -9.74 1.48 -18.51
C LYS A 46 -9.07 2.37 -19.56
N LYS A 47 -9.19 3.71 -19.38
CA LYS A 47 -8.55 4.69 -20.27
C LYS A 47 -7.02 4.72 -20.10
N ILE A 48 -6.52 4.52 -18.88
CA ILE A 48 -5.07 4.45 -18.65
C ILE A 48 -4.48 3.20 -19.31
N LEU A 49 -5.20 2.08 -19.26
CA LEU A 49 -4.75 0.81 -19.87
C LEU A 49 -4.61 0.86 -21.39
N THR A 50 -5.21 1.84 -22.08
CA THR A 50 -5.02 2.04 -23.52
C THR A 50 -3.77 2.86 -23.87
N ARG A 51 -3.02 3.37 -22.90
CA ARG A 51 -1.82 4.18 -23.13
C ARG A 51 -0.74 3.34 -23.85
N PRO A 52 -0.22 3.82 -24.99
CA PRO A 52 0.84 3.11 -25.71
C PRO A 52 2.08 2.89 -24.83
N GLY A 53 2.62 1.67 -24.88
CA GLY A 53 3.83 1.31 -24.17
C GLY A 53 3.67 1.12 -22.65
N LEU A 54 2.45 1.14 -22.12
CA LEU A 54 2.22 0.93 -20.68
C LEU A 54 2.60 -0.50 -20.26
N MET A 55 3.59 -0.62 -19.37
CA MET A 55 4.17 -1.88 -18.91
C MET A 55 3.80 -2.23 -17.48
N GLY A 56 3.42 -1.26 -16.68
CA GLY A 56 3.04 -1.50 -15.29
C GLY A 56 2.58 -0.25 -14.55
N LEU A 57 1.87 -0.50 -13.45
CA LEU A 57 1.31 0.54 -12.60
C LEU A 57 1.57 0.24 -11.13
N ASN A 58 1.97 1.24 -10.39
CA ASN A 58 1.76 1.24 -8.95
C ASN A 58 0.33 1.69 -8.64
N VAL A 59 -0.20 1.23 -7.52
CA VAL A 59 -1.56 1.54 -7.07
C VAL A 59 -1.50 2.05 -5.63
N THR A 60 -2.06 3.24 -5.41
CA THR A 60 -2.16 3.81 -4.08
C THR A 60 -3.62 4.11 -3.69
N ILE A 61 -3.81 4.83 -2.61
CA ILE A 61 -5.11 5.25 -2.09
C ILE A 61 -5.91 5.95 -3.20
N PRO A 62 -7.22 5.66 -3.34
CA PRO A 62 -8.03 4.70 -2.58
C PRO A 62 -8.15 3.32 -3.24
N TYR A 63 -7.40 3.00 -4.29
CA TYR A 63 -7.70 1.95 -5.26
C TYR A 63 -7.07 0.58 -5.00
N LYS A 64 -6.27 0.40 -3.93
CA LYS A 64 -5.58 -0.88 -3.66
C LYS A 64 -6.51 -2.10 -3.58
N GLU A 65 -7.77 -1.91 -3.18
CA GLU A 65 -8.79 -2.96 -3.11
C GLU A 65 -9.60 -3.04 -4.41
N GLN A 66 -10.09 -1.89 -4.89
CA GLN A 66 -10.97 -1.81 -6.04
C GLN A 66 -10.32 -2.32 -7.32
N VAL A 67 -9.01 -2.11 -7.47
CA VAL A 67 -8.26 -2.53 -8.66
C VAL A 67 -8.23 -4.05 -8.87
N ILE A 68 -8.54 -4.83 -7.83
CA ILE A 68 -8.51 -6.30 -7.90
C ILE A 68 -9.50 -6.84 -8.94
N SER A 69 -10.65 -6.19 -9.12
CA SER A 69 -11.66 -6.58 -10.10
C SER A 69 -11.18 -6.45 -11.56
N PHE A 70 -10.14 -5.68 -11.81
CA PHE A 70 -9.53 -5.51 -13.13
C PHE A 70 -8.42 -6.52 -13.41
N LEU A 71 -7.92 -7.21 -12.39
CA LEU A 71 -6.77 -8.11 -12.55
C LEU A 71 -7.19 -9.43 -13.23
N HIS A 72 -6.40 -9.85 -14.19
CA HIS A 72 -6.51 -11.17 -14.80
C HIS A 72 -5.86 -12.25 -13.92
N TYR A 73 -4.70 -11.90 -13.34
CA TYR A 73 -3.89 -12.82 -12.55
C TYR A 73 -3.45 -12.16 -11.23
N PRO A 74 -4.34 -12.04 -10.22
CA PRO A 74 -3.93 -11.65 -8.89
C PRO A 74 -3.05 -12.75 -8.26
N SER A 75 -1.91 -12.39 -7.69
CA SER A 75 -1.04 -13.32 -6.96
C SER A 75 -1.77 -13.92 -5.74
N ALA A 76 -1.29 -15.06 -5.23
CA ALA A 76 -1.87 -15.72 -4.05
C ALA A 76 -1.97 -14.74 -2.86
N ILE A 77 -0.96 -13.90 -2.68
CA ILE A 77 -0.95 -12.91 -1.61
C ILE A 77 -2.00 -11.82 -1.80
N VAL A 78 -2.18 -11.32 -3.02
CA VAL A 78 -3.23 -10.33 -3.34
C VAL A 78 -4.63 -10.91 -3.08
N LYS A 79 -4.85 -12.16 -3.45
CA LYS A 79 -6.11 -12.87 -3.17
C LYS A 79 -6.36 -12.98 -1.66
N LYS A 80 -5.32 -13.33 -0.89
CA LYS A 80 -5.39 -13.52 0.56
C LYS A 80 -5.69 -12.22 1.30
N ILE A 81 -4.91 -11.18 1.05
CA ILE A 81 -5.02 -9.91 1.81
C ILE A 81 -6.01 -8.91 1.19
N ARG A 82 -6.51 -9.18 -0.03
CA ARG A 82 -7.44 -8.30 -0.74
C ARG A 82 -6.90 -6.87 -0.93
N ALA A 83 -5.60 -6.75 -1.26
CA ALA A 83 -4.97 -5.47 -1.58
C ALA A 83 -3.86 -5.65 -2.62
N CYS A 84 -3.87 -4.82 -3.68
CA CYS A 84 -2.88 -4.79 -4.76
C CYS A 84 -2.26 -3.39 -4.82
N ASN A 85 -0.94 -3.30 -4.82
CA ASN A 85 -0.22 -2.02 -4.96
C ASN A 85 0.72 -1.99 -6.17
N CYS A 86 0.83 -3.09 -6.92
CA CYS A 86 1.69 -3.17 -8.08
C CYS A 86 1.05 -4.07 -9.15
N ILE A 87 0.95 -3.55 -10.37
CA ILE A 87 0.41 -4.26 -11.53
C ILE A 87 1.50 -4.34 -12.59
N LYS A 88 1.82 -5.55 -13.03
CA LYS A 88 2.61 -5.80 -14.22
C LYS A 88 1.67 -6.05 -15.40
N ILE A 89 1.94 -5.42 -16.54
CA ILE A 89 1.18 -5.62 -17.77
C ILE A 89 2.03 -6.43 -18.74
N LYS A 90 1.50 -7.54 -19.20
CA LYS A 90 2.15 -8.41 -20.18
C LYS A 90 1.11 -8.98 -21.15
N ASN A 91 1.31 -8.78 -22.45
CA ASN A 91 0.39 -9.25 -23.52
C ASN A 91 -1.08 -8.83 -23.22
N GLY A 92 -1.31 -7.58 -22.83
CA GLY A 92 -2.64 -7.05 -22.50
C GLY A 92 -3.25 -7.62 -21.20
N LYS A 93 -2.55 -8.49 -20.47
CA LYS A 93 -3.03 -9.08 -19.22
C LYS A 93 -2.42 -8.40 -18.02
N LEU A 94 -3.22 -8.22 -16.95
CA LEU A 94 -2.84 -7.54 -15.71
C LEU A 94 -2.52 -8.58 -14.63
N TYR A 95 -1.29 -8.54 -14.14
CA TYR A 95 -0.78 -9.39 -13.07
C TYR A 95 -0.64 -8.53 -11.80
N GLY A 96 -1.37 -8.86 -10.75
CA GLY A 96 -1.41 -8.07 -9.51
C GLY A 96 -0.51 -8.61 -8.42
N TYR A 97 0.23 -7.72 -7.77
CA TYR A 97 1.15 -8.02 -6.67
C TYR A 97 0.93 -7.08 -5.49
N ASN A 98 1.45 -7.47 -4.33
CA ASN A 98 1.56 -6.58 -3.19
C ASN A 98 3.01 -6.55 -2.68
N THR A 99 3.66 -5.41 -2.83
CA THR A 99 5.04 -5.17 -2.40
C THR A 99 5.12 -4.47 -1.05
N ASP A 100 4.00 -3.95 -0.52
CA ASP A 100 3.95 -3.32 0.81
C ASP A 100 4.34 -4.31 1.90
N ILE A 101 3.96 -5.59 1.74
CA ILE A 101 4.31 -6.67 2.68
C ILE A 101 5.83 -6.78 2.84
N ALA A 102 6.55 -6.95 1.74
CA ALA A 102 8.01 -7.08 1.78
C ALA A 102 8.68 -5.80 2.29
N GLY A 103 8.15 -4.63 1.92
CA GLY A 103 8.63 -3.35 2.40
C GLY A 103 8.47 -3.20 3.92
N PHE A 104 7.29 -3.50 4.44
CA PHE A 104 7.00 -3.43 5.87
C PHE A 104 7.78 -4.49 6.67
N GLU A 105 7.84 -5.73 6.19
CA GLU A 105 8.61 -6.81 6.84
C GLU A 105 10.09 -6.45 6.99
N LYS A 106 10.71 -5.90 5.94
CA LYS A 106 12.10 -5.42 6.00
C LYS A 106 12.29 -4.23 6.95
N SER A 107 11.33 -3.32 6.98
CA SER A 107 11.36 -2.15 7.87
C SER A 107 11.20 -2.54 9.33
N LEU A 108 10.32 -3.50 9.61
CA LEU A 108 10.06 -4.01 10.95
C LEU A 108 11.25 -4.82 11.48
N GLY A 109 11.87 -5.67 10.64
CA GLY A 109 12.85 -6.68 11.04
C GLY A 109 14.04 -6.16 11.83
N LYS A 110 14.48 -4.92 11.60
CA LYS A 110 15.58 -4.29 12.36
C LYS A 110 15.16 -3.71 13.72
N LYS A 111 13.87 -3.44 13.90
CA LYS A 111 13.30 -2.75 15.09
C LYS A 111 12.44 -3.67 15.93
N TRP A 112 12.12 -4.83 15.42
CA TRP A 112 11.24 -5.77 16.09
C TRP A 112 11.99 -6.70 17.03
N ASN A 113 11.47 -6.79 18.26
CA ASN A 113 11.93 -7.73 19.26
C ASN A 113 10.73 -8.63 19.67
N PRO A 114 10.76 -9.96 19.39
CA PRO A 114 9.62 -10.85 19.65
C PRO A 114 9.23 -10.97 21.12
N PHE A 115 10.17 -10.70 22.03
CA PHE A 115 9.91 -10.76 23.48
C PHE A 115 9.20 -9.52 24.02
N ILE A 116 9.31 -8.38 23.32
CA ILE A 116 8.73 -7.09 23.75
C ILE A 116 7.52 -6.72 22.90
N HIS A 117 7.63 -6.89 21.59
CA HIS A 117 6.62 -6.44 20.62
C HIS A 117 5.59 -7.52 20.33
N THR A 118 4.92 -8.03 21.38
CA THR A 118 3.91 -9.09 21.27
C THR A 118 2.52 -8.59 20.89
N ARG A 119 2.28 -7.27 21.03
CA ARG A 119 0.99 -6.63 20.73
C ARG A 119 1.17 -5.33 19.98
N ALA A 120 0.33 -5.10 18.95
CA ALA A 120 0.35 -3.93 18.10
C ALA A 120 -1.00 -3.20 18.05
N LEU A 121 -0.98 -1.87 17.97
CA LEU A 121 -2.09 -1.05 17.50
C LEU A 121 -1.80 -0.63 16.05
N ILE A 122 -2.78 -0.84 15.17
CA ILE A 122 -2.70 -0.40 13.77
C ILE A 122 -3.68 0.76 13.61
N LEU A 123 -3.17 1.96 13.36
CA LEU A 123 -3.99 3.15 13.15
C LEU A 123 -4.40 3.21 11.68
N GLY A 124 -5.70 3.10 11.40
CA GLY A 124 -6.28 3.07 10.06
C GLY A 124 -6.72 1.67 9.60
N THR A 125 -7.69 1.62 8.68
CA THR A 125 -8.34 0.39 8.18
C THR A 125 -8.35 0.32 6.65
N GLY A 126 -7.39 0.94 5.97
CA GLY A 126 -7.26 0.95 4.51
C GLY A 126 -6.41 -0.19 3.95
N GLY A 127 -6.13 -0.15 2.64
CA GLY A 127 -5.36 -1.18 1.95
C GLY A 127 -3.96 -1.44 2.51
N SER A 128 -3.32 -0.44 3.12
CA SER A 128 -2.00 -0.61 3.77
C SER A 128 -2.08 -1.41 5.07
N GLU A 129 -3.16 -1.26 5.84
CA GLU A 129 -3.43 -2.06 7.03
C GLU A 129 -3.40 -3.56 6.74
N LYS A 130 -3.94 -3.98 5.60
CA LYS A 130 -4.01 -5.38 5.20
C LYS A 130 -2.63 -6.03 5.04
N ALA A 131 -1.68 -5.29 4.49
CA ALA A 131 -0.30 -5.74 4.38
C ALA A 131 0.37 -5.83 5.76
N VAL A 132 0.13 -4.84 6.63
CA VAL A 132 0.64 -4.82 8.01
C VAL A 132 0.08 -5.99 8.82
N LYS A 133 -1.23 -6.21 8.79
CA LYS A 133 -1.87 -7.37 9.45
C LYS A 133 -1.23 -8.69 9.05
N TYR A 134 -1.04 -8.89 7.75
CA TYR A 134 -0.42 -10.11 7.25
C TYR A 134 0.98 -10.35 7.83
N VAL A 135 1.81 -9.28 7.89
CA VAL A 135 3.17 -9.39 8.46
C VAL A 135 3.12 -9.67 9.96
N LEU A 136 2.24 -8.99 10.70
CA LEU A 136 2.09 -9.20 12.15
C LEU A 136 1.60 -10.62 12.47
N GLU A 137 0.63 -11.13 11.72
CA GLU A 137 0.14 -12.51 11.85
C GLU A 137 1.27 -13.52 11.61
N LYS A 138 2.04 -13.34 10.52
CA LYS A 138 3.21 -14.18 10.20
C LYS A 138 4.28 -14.13 11.30
N SER A 139 4.39 -13.00 12.00
CA SER A 139 5.35 -12.79 13.08
C SER A 139 4.83 -13.18 14.46
N GLY A 140 3.60 -13.71 14.58
CA GLY A 140 3.01 -14.08 15.86
C GLY A 140 2.62 -12.90 16.75
N VAL A 141 2.52 -11.67 16.20
CA VAL A 141 2.15 -10.46 16.93
C VAL A 141 0.64 -10.30 16.91
N SER A 142 0.00 -10.27 18.07
CA SER A 142 -1.41 -9.93 18.17
C SER A 142 -1.63 -8.44 17.92
N TYR A 143 -2.76 -8.08 17.32
CA TYR A 143 -3.02 -6.67 17.00
C TYR A 143 -4.48 -6.28 17.20
N LYS A 144 -4.71 -4.98 17.33
CA LYS A 144 -6.02 -4.31 17.24
C LYS A 144 -5.92 -3.15 16.26
N SER A 145 -6.89 -3.06 15.37
CA SER A 145 -7.03 -1.89 14.50
C SER A 145 -7.74 -0.77 15.23
N VAL A 146 -7.43 0.47 14.86
CA VAL A 146 -8.04 1.68 15.40
C VAL A 146 -8.58 2.51 14.25
N SER A 147 -9.83 2.95 14.32
CA SER A 147 -10.49 3.72 13.26
C SER A 147 -11.40 4.80 13.81
N ARG A 148 -11.58 5.88 13.06
CA ARG A 148 -12.61 6.90 13.31
C ARG A 148 -14.04 6.36 13.15
N LYS A 149 -14.19 5.30 12.34
CA LYS A 149 -15.46 4.58 12.14
C LYS A 149 -15.17 3.10 12.44
N PRO A 150 -15.16 2.69 13.71
CA PRO A 150 -14.81 1.34 14.08
C PRO A 150 -15.88 0.34 13.63
N SER A 151 -15.42 -0.80 13.14
CA SER A 151 -16.24 -2.01 12.92
C SER A 151 -16.03 -2.98 14.08
N ALA A 152 -16.75 -4.11 14.07
CA ALA A 152 -16.59 -5.14 15.09
C ALA A 152 -15.12 -5.57 15.26
N GLY A 153 -14.63 -5.56 16.49
CA GLY A 153 -13.25 -5.90 16.83
C GLY A 153 -12.20 -4.80 16.60
N CYS A 154 -12.62 -3.61 16.14
CA CYS A 154 -11.79 -2.44 15.96
C CYS A 154 -12.04 -1.43 17.10
N PHE A 155 -10.99 -0.80 17.62
CA PHE A 155 -11.14 0.30 18.58
C PHE A 155 -11.49 1.62 17.87
N SER A 156 -12.26 2.49 18.55
CA SER A 156 -12.26 3.91 18.24
C SER A 156 -11.06 4.59 18.90
N TYR A 157 -10.74 5.82 18.48
CA TYR A 157 -9.65 6.58 19.12
C TYR A 157 -9.99 6.95 20.59
N GLU A 158 -11.28 7.17 20.89
CA GLU A 158 -11.76 7.49 22.24
C GLU A 158 -11.63 6.32 23.21
N GLN A 159 -11.59 5.09 22.70
CA GLN A 159 -11.39 3.87 23.49
C GLN A 159 -9.93 3.64 23.89
N LEU A 160 -8.98 4.40 23.32
CA LEU A 160 -7.55 4.24 23.60
C LEU A 160 -7.19 4.81 24.97
N THR A 161 -7.38 4.03 26.01
CA THR A 161 -6.92 4.37 27.36
C THR A 161 -5.41 4.23 27.49
N LYS A 162 -4.84 4.84 28.54
CA LYS A 162 -3.42 4.70 28.88
C LYS A 162 -3.01 3.24 29.01
N ASP A 163 -3.83 2.41 29.61
CA ASP A 163 -3.57 0.97 29.80
C ASP A 163 -3.53 0.21 28.48
N ILE A 164 -4.42 0.54 27.54
CA ILE A 164 -4.43 -0.08 26.20
C ILE A 164 -3.14 0.29 25.48
N ILE A 165 -2.74 1.56 25.49
CA ILE A 165 -1.51 2.04 24.83
C ILE A 165 -0.28 1.37 25.46
N GLN A 166 -0.21 1.28 26.78
CA GLN A 166 0.92 0.66 27.47
C GLN A 166 1.07 -0.84 27.18
N LYS A 167 -0.04 -1.55 26.95
CA LYS A 167 -0.04 -2.98 26.61
C LYS A 167 0.38 -3.24 25.16
N HIS A 168 0.31 -2.25 24.26
CA HIS A 168 0.63 -2.38 22.85
C HIS A 168 1.94 -1.65 22.53
N LYS A 169 3.06 -2.35 22.67
CA LYS A 169 4.40 -1.76 22.52
C LYS A 169 4.75 -1.39 21.07
N LEU A 170 3.94 -1.79 20.12
CA LEU A 170 4.09 -1.49 18.71
C LEU A 170 2.89 -0.67 18.24
N ILE A 171 3.14 0.55 17.75
CA ILE A 171 2.11 1.42 17.16
C ILE A 171 2.49 1.65 15.70
N ILE A 172 1.59 1.29 14.79
CA ILE A 172 1.82 1.35 13.35
C ILE A 172 0.78 2.25 12.71
N ASN A 173 1.24 3.38 12.16
CA ASN A 173 0.36 4.31 11.45
C ASN A 173 0.20 3.86 9.99
N THR A 174 -1.01 3.51 9.58
CA THR A 174 -1.40 3.22 8.20
C THR A 174 -2.37 4.25 7.62
N THR A 175 -2.58 5.36 8.36
CA THR A 175 -3.39 6.49 7.91
C THR A 175 -2.57 7.47 7.07
N PRO A 176 -3.18 8.37 6.30
CA PRO A 176 -2.47 9.45 5.64
C PRO A 176 -2.02 10.59 6.59
N LEU A 177 -2.39 10.55 7.88
CA LEU A 177 -1.98 11.59 8.84
C LEU A 177 -0.47 11.52 9.11
N GLY A 178 0.18 12.66 9.12
CA GLY A 178 1.63 12.76 9.24
C GLY A 178 2.39 12.50 7.93
N MET A 179 1.70 12.42 6.78
CA MET A 179 2.34 12.42 5.46
C MET A 179 2.60 13.86 5.00
N PHE A 180 3.78 14.07 4.40
CA PHE A 180 4.09 15.35 3.76
C PHE A 180 2.96 15.75 2.77
N PRO A 181 2.55 17.04 2.66
CA PRO A 181 3.09 18.20 3.37
C PRO A 181 2.45 18.48 4.75
N ASN A 182 1.43 17.74 5.15
CA ASN A 182 0.66 17.96 6.38
C ASN A 182 1.24 17.12 7.54
N ILE A 183 2.47 17.44 7.92
CA ILE A 183 3.19 16.79 9.02
C ILE A 183 2.75 17.39 10.36
#